data_087848736168f96e306ccbb589cca99b
#
_entry.id   087848736168f96e306ccbb589cca99b
#
_cell.length_a   1.000
_cell.length_b   1.000
_cell.length_c   1.000
_cell.angle_alpha   90.00
_cell.angle_beta   90.00
_cell.angle_gamma   90.00
#
_symmetry.space_group_name_H-M   'P 1'
#
loop_
_entity.id
_entity.type
_entity.pdbx_description
1 polymer ?
#
loop_
_entity_poly.entity_id
_entity_poly.type
_entity_poly.pdbx_seq_one_letter_code
_entity_poly.pdbx_strand_id
1 'polypeptide(L)'
;MPACRTLRAMHALFPCLLLLAAFTTSAREVAAPAEHVDADGPYVFVTAKGHEAAWICNDHIVHRTLPARGDTTQVVPECGYPHPVTVLPPRTAEVAQYPATPRIVAVSDIHGHYDLLVRLLRAHHVIDARDEWSLGDATLVVAGDVFDRGPQVTEAFWLLYGLQQQARAAGGAVHFVLGNHETMVLYDDLRYVNPKYLRSAQLLGRSYPALYGPDSVIGQWLRTRPVMLRIGDTLFLHGGIAPENLDLVRGMDATNATYQAAVGLPRDQVKAAPDTARLFDGKTSPIWYRGYFDGQLDTAQVDALLTQLDLARIVVGHTSMPHVSTFHGDQIIAIDSSIKNGENGELLFIEDGLLSRGLLDGSRLPLAEGKIGLED
;
A
#
# COMPACT_ATOMS: atom_id res chain seq x y z
N MET A 1 19.66 -20.59 88.98
CA MET A 1 18.93 -19.43 88.50
C MET A 1 19.83 -18.76 87.44
N PRO A 2 19.51 -18.87 86.12
CA PRO A 2 20.03 -17.93 85.15
C PRO A 2 18.92 -17.16 84.45
N ALA A 3 19.23 -15.92 84.12
CA ALA A 3 18.38 -14.89 83.61
C ALA A 3 18.05 -15.08 82.11
N CYS A 4 16.80 -14.90 81.83
CA CYS A 4 16.28 -14.86 80.46
C CYS A 4 16.60 -13.50 79.80
N ARG A 5 17.39 -13.50 78.66
CA ARG A 5 17.59 -12.32 77.79
C ARG A 5 16.63 -12.39 76.63
N THR A 6 15.73 -11.46 76.56
CA THR A 6 14.83 -11.20 75.48
C THR A 6 15.58 -10.50 74.30
N LEU A 7 15.69 -11.14 73.12
CA LEU A 7 16.10 -10.50 71.85
C LEU A 7 14.91 -9.77 71.26
N ARG A 8 15.03 -8.46 71.07
CA ARG A 8 14.12 -7.65 70.29
C ARG A 8 14.56 -7.78 68.77
N ALA A 9 13.66 -8.32 67.96
CA ALA A 9 13.81 -8.28 66.51
C ALA A 9 13.39 -6.90 65.98
N MET A 10 14.36 -6.19 65.35
CA MET A 10 14.09 -4.97 64.58
C MET A 10 13.61 -5.38 63.17
N HIS A 11 12.36 -5.10 62.86
CA HIS A 11 11.83 -5.20 61.52
C HIS A 11 12.24 -3.95 60.73
N ALA A 12 13.15 -4.09 59.78
CA ALA A 12 13.46 -3.07 58.77
C ALA A 12 12.39 -3.15 57.68
N LEU A 13 11.53 -2.15 57.63
CA LEU A 13 10.62 -1.91 56.50
C LEU A 13 11.43 -1.28 55.35
N PHE A 14 11.69 -2.06 54.31
CA PHE A 14 12.14 -1.53 53.02
C PHE A 14 10.92 -1.03 52.23
N PRO A 15 10.85 0.24 51.83
CA PRO A 15 9.82 0.68 50.91
C PRO A 15 10.21 0.20 49.50
N CYS A 16 9.40 -0.71 48.94
CA CYS A 16 9.46 -1.13 47.57
C CYS A 16 8.94 0.02 46.70
N LEU A 17 9.85 0.82 46.12
CA LEU A 17 9.50 1.86 45.17
C LEU A 17 9.18 1.16 43.83
N LEU A 18 7.91 0.94 43.53
CA LEU A 18 7.44 0.56 42.22
C LEU A 18 7.66 1.74 41.25
N LEU A 19 8.73 1.71 40.47
CA LEU A 19 8.85 2.55 39.29
C LEU A 19 7.84 2.05 38.25
N LEU A 20 6.69 2.71 38.16
CA LEU A 20 5.82 2.64 36.98
C LEU A 20 6.56 3.35 35.84
N ALA A 21 7.22 2.60 34.97
CA ALA A 21 7.64 3.09 33.67
C ALA A 21 6.36 3.33 32.85
N ALA A 22 5.92 4.57 32.78
CA ALA A 22 4.89 4.98 31.83
C ALA A 22 5.51 4.93 30.44
N PHE A 23 5.24 3.85 29.70
CA PHE A 23 5.44 3.82 28.26
C PHE A 23 4.41 4.80 27.65
N THR A 24 4.80 6.04 27.49
CA THR A 24 4.07 6.97 26.63
C THR A 24 4.34 6.53 25.19
N THR A 25 3.42 5.76 24.63
CA THR A 25 3.32 5.66 23.17
C THR A 25 2.99 7.06 22.65
N SER A 26 4.00 7.78 22.21
CA SER A 26 3.82 9.07 21.54
C SER A 26 3.02 8.79 20.27
N ALA A 27 1.73 9.06 20.29
CA ALA A 27 0.96 9.10 19.06
C ALA A 27 1.62 10.13 18.15
N ARG A 28 2.07 9.70 16.97
CA ARG A 28 2.67 10.62 16.00
C ARG A 28 1.62 11.64 15.59
N GLU A 29 1.91 12.90 15.84
CA GLU A 29 1.02 14.02 15.54
C GLU A 29 1.02 14.28 14.04
N VAL A 30 -0.14 14.71 13.50
CA VAL A 30 -0.25 15.13 12.11
C VAL A 30 0.62 16.35 11.89
N ALA A 31 1.43 16.35 10.82
CA ALA A 31 2.30 17.48 10.49
C ALA A 31 1.49 18.77 10.19
N ALA A 32 2.09 19.92 10.36
CA ALA A 32 1.50 21.16 9.87
C ALA A 32 1.52 21.17 8.32
N PRO A 33 0.54 21.85 7.66
CA PRO A 33 0.58 22.04 6.21
C PRO A 33 1.88 22.73 5.78
N ALA A 34 2.35 22.41 4.56
CA ALA A 34 3.49 23.11 3.96
C ALA A 34 3.17 24.61 3.77
N GLU A 35 4.21 25.44 3.75
CA GLU A 35 4.05 26.88 3.51
C GLU A 35 3.71 27.16 2.05
N HIS A 36 4.21 26.33 1.12
CA HIS A 36 4.06 26.49 -0.32
C HIS A 36 3.90 25.14 -1.04
N VAL A 37 3.17 25.14 -2.16
CA VAL A 37 3.02 24.04 -3.11
C VAL A 37 3.36 24.52 -4.51
N ASP A 38 4.47 24.04 -5.07
CA ASP A 38 4.89 24.35 -6.45
C ASP A 38 3.91 23.75 -7.46
N ALA A 39 3.64 22.44 -7.33
CA ALA A 39 2.75 21.73 -8.24
C ALA A 39 2.09 20.53 -7.56
N ASP A 40 0.79 20.35 -7.81
CA ASP A 40 0.02 19.18 -7.38
C ASP A 40 -1.25 19.01 -8.24
N GLY A 41 -1.70 17.77 -8.43
CA GLY A 41 -2.87 17.45 -9.23
C GLY A 41 -2.54 16.70 -10.53
N PRO A 42 -3.57 16.40 -11.35
CA PRO A 42 -4.97 16.82 -11.22
C PRO A 42 -5.73 16.07 -10.12
N TYR A 43 -6.62 16.77 -9.44
CA TYR A 43 -7.71 16.18 -8.69
C TYR A 43 -8.96 16.22 -9.58
N VAL A 44 -9.49 15.07 -9.96
CA VAL A 44 -10.61 15.01 -10.91
C VAL A 44 -11.85 14.49 -10.22
N PHE A 45 -12.92 15.31 -10.25
CA PHE A 45 -14.18 15.04 -9.59
C PHE A 45 -15.29 14.79 -10.62
N VAL A 46 -16.15 13.83 -10.32
CA VAL A 46 -17.36 13.51 -11.10
C VAL A 46 -18.45 14.53 -10.75
N THR A 47 -19.08 15.10 -11.75
CA THR A 47 -20.20 16.05 -11.59
C THR A 47 -21.40 15.63 -12.43
N ALA A 48 -22.53 16.26 -12.23
CA ALA A 48 -23.74 16.02 -13.03
C ALA A 48 -23.57 16.36 -14.53
N LYS A 49 -22.53 17.13 -14.89
CA LYS A 49 -22.28 17.61 -16.26
C LYS A 49 -21.01 17.05 -16.91
N GLY A 50 -20.36 16.10 -16.30
CA GLY A 50 -19.07 15.55 -16.73
C GLY A 50 -18.09 15.53 -15.57
N HIS A 51 -16.89 16.11 -15.74
CA HIS A 51 -15.87 16.15 -14.71
C HIS A 51 -15.39 17.59 -14.46
N GLU A 52 -14.89 17.82 -13.26
CA GLU A 52 -14.10 19.00 -12.90
C GLU A 52 -12.71 18.54 -12.50
N ALA A 53 -11.68 19.19 -13.04
CA ALA A 53 -10.30 18.96 -12.65
C ALA A 53 -9.75 20.21 -11.97
N ALA A 54 -8.97 19.99 -10.91
CA ALA A 54 -8.31 21.05 -10.14
C ALA A 54 -6.84 20.73 -9.96
N TRP A 55 -6.00 21.75 -10.05
CA TRP A 55 -4.57 21.71 -9.81
C TRP A 55 -4.17 22.81 -8.83
N ILE A 56 -3.07 22.61 -8.14
CA ILE A 56 -2.36 23.66 -7.41
C ILE A 56 -1.07 23.94 -8.17
N CYS A 57 -0.93 25.14 -8.72
CA CYS A 57 0.26 25.59 -9.45
C CYS A 57 0.82 26.85 -8.79
N ASN A 58 1.96 26.76 -8.08
CA ASN A 58 2.55 27.83 -7.29
C ASN A 58 1.54 28.49 -6.32
N ASP A 59 0.91 27.68 -5.47
CA ASP A 59 -0.17 28.05 -4.55
C ASP A 59 -1.45 28.63 -5.21
N HIS A 60 -1.53 28.65 -6.52
CA HIS A 60 -2.73 29.08 -7.25
C HIS A 60 -3.57 27.87 -7.69
N ILE A 61 -4.87 27.98 -7.47
CA ILE A 61 -5.81 26.95 -7.92
C ILE A 61 -6.12 27.18 -9.40
N VAL A 62 -5.94 26.14 -10.20
CA VAL A 62 -6.40 26.10 -11.59
C VAL A 62 -7.57 25.12 -11.68
N HIS A 63 -8.71 25.57 -12.22
CA HIS A 63 -9.89 24.74 -12.43
C HIS A 63 -10.21 24.59 -13.92
N ARG A 64 -10.68 23.40 -14.31
CA ARG A 64 -11.21 23.11 -15.64
C ARG A 64 -12.48 22.29 -15.54
N THR A 65 -13.52 22.76 -16.20
CA THR A 65 -14.71 21.95 -16.46
C THR A 65 -14.44 21.11 -17.71
N LEU A 66 -14.59 19.81 -17.60
CA LEU A 66 -14.25 18.83 -18.63
C LEU A 66 -15.53 18.14 -19.08
N PRO A 67 -16.06 18.49 -20.26
CA PRO A 67 -17.25 17.80 -20.79
C PRO A 67 -16.90 16.37 -21.16
N ALA A 68 -17.81 15.45 -20.87
CA ALA A 68 -17.70 14.08 -21.35
C ALA A 68 -17.75 14.04 -22.89
N ARG A 69 -16.91 13.23 -23.50
CA ARG A 69 -16.92 12.93 -24.94
C ARG A 69 -17.19 11.44 -25.12
N GLY A 70 -18.46 11.11 -25.34
CA GLY A 70 -18.87 9.71 -25.22
C GLY A 70 -18.66 9.22 -23.78
N ASP A 71 -18.00 8.09 -23.63
CA ASP A 71 -17.74 7.46 -22.34
C ASP A 71 -16.40 7.88 -21.68
N THR A 72 -15.67 8.83 -22.30
CA THR A 72 -14.35 9.23 -21.81
C THR A 72 -14.25 10.72 -21.58
N THR A 73 -13.31 11.13 -20.72
CA THR A 73 -12.92 12.53 -20.51
C THR A 73 -11.41 12.65 -20.59
N GLN A 74 -10.91 13.62 -21.36
CA GLN A 74 -9.49 13.91 -21.46
C GLN A 74 -9.12 15.02 -20.48
N VAL A 75 -8.08 14.77 -19.68
CA VAL A 75 -7.48 15.73 -18.77
C VAL A 75 -6.10 16.09 -19.29
N VAL A 76 -5.92 17.34 -19.70
CA VAL A 76 -4.62 17.86 -20.14
C VAL A 76 -3.90 18.46 -18.94
N PRO A 77 -2.61 18.18 -18.74
CA PRO A 77 -1.85 18.72 -17.59
C PRO A 77 -1.80 20.23 -17.58
N GLU A 78 -1.94 20.81 -16.40
CA GLU A 78 -1.61 22.24 -16.12
C GLU A 78 -0.30 22.30 -15.33
N CYS A 79 -0.18 21.47 -14.28
CA CYS A 79 1.02 21.23 -13.48
C CYS A 79 0.84 19.90 -12.72
N GLY A 80 1.82 19.49 -11.92
CA GLY A 80 1.77 18.19 -11.20
C GLY A 80 2.05 17.02 -12.13
N TYR A 81 1.12 16.07 -12.27
CA TYR A 81 1.30 14.92 -13.15
C TYR A 81 1.51 15.35 -14.60
N PRO A 82 2.63 14.95 -15.26
CA PRO A 82 3.06 15.58 -16.50
C PRO A 82 2.36 15.08 -17.76
N HIS A 83 1.59 13.98 -17.69
CA HIS A 83 1.01 13.35 -18.87
C HIS A 83 -0.51 13.58 -18.96
N PRO A 84 -1.08 13.60 -20.18
CA PRO A 84 -2.53 13.57 -20.36
C PRO A 84 -3.14 12.30 -19.77
N VAL A 85 -4.33 12.45 -19.18
CA VAL A 85 -5.07 11.34 -18.57
C VAL A 85 -6.39 11.13 -19.30
N THR A 86 -6.70 9.88 -19.64
CA THR A 86 -8.02 9.48 -20.12
C THR A 86 -8.83 8.93 -18.95
N VAL A 87 -9.81 9.67 -18.49
CA VAL A 87 -10.75 9.21 -17.49
C VAL A 87 -11.79 8.31 -18.16
N LEU A 88 -11.92 7.09 -17.66
CA LEU A 88 -12.90 6.09 -18.09
C LEU A 88 -14.15 6.13 -17.19
N PRO A 89 -15.28 5.58 -17.66
CA PRO A 89 -16.43 5.35 -16.79
C PRO A 89 -16.06 4.55 -15.54
N PRO A 90 -16.77 4.75 -14.43
CA PRO A 90 -16.58 3.96 -13.21
C PRO A 90 -16.65 2.46 -13.52
N ARG A 91 -15.70 1.70 -13.01
CA ARG A 91 -15.66 0.25 -13.19
C ARG A 91 -16.30 -0.46 -12.00
N THR A 92 -16.74 -1.68 -12.25
CA THR A 92 -17.09 -2.63 -11.21
C THR A 92 -15.83 -3.06 -10.45
N ALA A 93 -16.02 -3.65 -9.27
CA ALA A 93 -14.93 -4.25 -8.50
C ALA A 93 -14.08 -5.18 -9.38
N GLU A 94 -12.76 -5.13 -9.15
CA GLU A 94 -11.82 -5.96 -9.88
C GLU A 94 -11.96 -7.42 -9.44
N VAL A 95 -11.91 -8.35 -10.39
CA VAL A 95 -11.74 -9.79 -10.11
C VAL A 95 -10.40 -9.98 -9.41
N ALA A 96 -10.37 -10.83 -8.40
CA ALA A 96 -9.19 -11.01 -7.55
C ALA A 96 -8.46 -12.35 -7.79
N GLN A 97 -8.94 -13.18 -8.71
CA GLN A 97 -8.36 -14.47 -9.03
C GLN A 97 -8.15 -14.60 -10.54
N TYR A 98 -6.92 -14.84 -10.95
CA TYR A 98 -6.49 -14.93 -12.33
C TYR A 98 -5.74 -16.23 -12.59
N PRO A 99 -5.78 -16.76 -13.82
CA PRO A 99 -4.91 -17.85 -14.24
C PRO A 99 -3.43 -17.48 -14.07
N ALA A 100 -2.56 -18.49 -14.02
CA ALA A 100 -1.13 -18.27 -14.05
C ALA A 100 -0.73 -17.53 -15.34
N THR A 101 0.21 -16.60 -15.21
CA THR A 101 0.83 -15.87 -16.33
C THR A 101 2.34 -16.11 -16.32
N PRO A 102 2.99 -16.22 -17.47
CA PRO A 102 4.42 -16.56 -17.54
C PRO A 102 5.31 -15.45 -16.98
N ARG A 103 4.84 -14.19 -16.98
CA ARG A 103 5.68 -13.06 -16.55
C ARG A 103 4.92 -12.10 -15.66
N ILE A 104 5.40 -11.96 -14.41
CA ILE A 104 4.90 -11.01 -13.43
C ILE A 104 6.07 -10.12 -12.98
N VAL A 105 5.79 -8.83 -12.90
CA VAL A 105 6.63 -7.84 -12.22
C VAL A 105 5.84 -7.34 -11.00
N ALA A 106 6.51 -7.17 -9.84
CA ALA A 106 5.82 -6.63 -8.69
C ALA A 106 6.65 -5.57 -7.96
N VAL A 107 5.96 -4.60 -7.35
CA VAL A 107 6.52 -3.49 -6.56
C VAL A 107 5.54 -3.14 -5.44
N SER A 108 6.04 -2.52 -4.38
CA SER A 108 5.23 -2.10 -3.24
C SER A 108 5.81 -0.84 -2.58
N ASP A 109 5.03 -0.23 -1.67
CA ASP A 109 5.49 0.81 -0.73
C ASP A 109 6.17 2.00 -1.43
N ILE A 110 5.51 2.50 -2.49
CA ILE A 110 6.00 3.60 -3.34
C ILE A 110 6.03 4.91 -2.56
N HIS A 111 5.05 5.11 -1.66
CA HIS A 111 5.01 6.23 -0.73
C HIS A 111 5.31 7.61 -1.35
N GLY A 112 4.67 7.92 -2.48
CA GLY A 112 4.80 9.23 -3.12
C GLY A 112 6.18 9.52 -3.74
N HIS A 113 6.96 8.49 -4.07
CA HIS A 113 8.23 8.61 -4.79
C HIS A 113 8.08 8.24 -6.27
N TYR A 114 7.25 9.01 -6.97
CA TYR A 114 6.94 8.83 -8.40
C TYR A 114 8.18 8.81 -9.29
N ASP A 115 9.10 9.77 -9.13
CA ASP A 115 10.30 9.84 -9.96
C ASP A 115 11.19 8.60 -9.82
N LEU A 116 11.28 8.06 -8.59
CA LEU A 116 12.01 6.82 -8.33
C LEU A 116 11.31 5.62 -8.97
N LEU A 117 9.98 5.53 -8.85
CA LEU A 117 9.18 4.49 -9.49
C LEU A 117 9.36 4.54 -11.02
N VAL A 118 9.25 5.70 -11.65
CA VAL A 118 9.42 5.88 -13.11
C VAL A 118 10.82 5.42 -13.55
N ARG A 119 11.87 5.83 -12.83
CA ARG A 119 13.25 5.38 -13.12
C ARG A 119 13.37 3.87 -13.05
N LEU A 120 12.80 3.25 -12.03
CA LEU A 120 12.85 1.80 -11.83
C LEU A 120 12.09 1.05 -12.94
N LEU A 121 10.87 1.51 -13.26
CA LEU A 121 10.07 0.90 -14.32
C LEU A 121 10.72 1.07 -15.72
N ARG A 122 11.32 2.22 -16.01
CA ARG A 122 12.07 2.46 -17.26
C ARG A 122 13.32 1.60 -17.36
N ALA A 123 14.11 1.48 -16.28
CA ALA A 123 15.33 0.68 -16.24
C ALA A 123 15.08 -0.79 -16.62
N HIS A 124 13.86 -1.28 -16.35
CA HIS A 124 13.44 -2.66 -16.64
C HIS A 124 12.45 -2.78 -17.80
N HIS A 125 12.27 -1.73 -18.60
CA HIS A 125 11.39 -1.71 -19.76
C HIS A 125 9.93 -2.09 -19.45
N VAL A 126 9.48 -1.85 -18.22
CA VAL A 126 8.05 -1.96 -17.86
C VAL A 126 7.27 -0.82 -18.51
N ILE A 127 7.89 0.36 -18.56
CA ILE A 127 7.42 1.52 -19.30
C ILE A 127 8.55 2.01 -20.25
N ASP A 128 8.17 2.69 -21.31
CA ASP A 128 9.10 3.30 -22.26
C ASP A 128 9.57 4.70 -21.81
N ALA A 129 10.34 5.39 -22.66
CA ALA A 129 10.84 6.73 -22.38
C ALA A 129 9.75 7.82 -22.28
N ARG A 130 8.51 7.52 -22.69
CA ARG A 130 7.34 8.40 -22.59
C ARG A 130 6.43 8.05 -21.43
N ASP A 131 6.85 7.13 -20.55
CA ASP A 131 6.08 6.54 -19.44
C ASP A 131 4.84 5.75 -19.90
N GLU A 132 4.88 5.22 -21.12
CA GLU A 132 3.85 4.36 -21.66
C GLU A 132 4.19 2.88 -21.43
N TRP A 133 3.16 2.05 -21.28
CA TRP A 133 3.33 0.61 -21.09
C TRP A 133 4.12 -0.05 -22.21
N SER A 134 5.16 -0.80 -21.87
CA SER A 134 6.02 -1.48 -22.86
C SER A 134 6.27 -2.97 -22.57
N LEU A 135 5.61 -3.53 -21.52
CA LEU A 135 5.83 -4.92 -21.10
C LEU A 135 4.97 -5.95 -21.88
N GLY A 136 4.17 -5.51 -22.87
CA GLY A 136 3.32 -6.37 -23.69
C GLY A 136 2.23 -7.06 -22.88
N ASP A 137 2.15 -8.38 -22.98
CA ASP A 137 1.14 -9.23 -22.32
C ASP A 137 1.47 -9.61 -20.87
N ALA A 138 2.56 -9.10 -20.30
CA ALA A 138 2.95 -9.38 -18.93
C ALA A 138 2.05 -8.67 -17.90
N THR A 139 2.21 -9.05 -16.66
CA THR A 139 1.46 -8.48 -15.52
C THR A 139 2.35 -7.68 -14.60
N LEU A 140 1.94 -6.46 -14.26
CA LEU A 140 2.49 -5.67 -13.15
C LEU A 140 1.55 -5.75 -11.95
N VAL A 141 2.08 -6.05 -10.77
CA VAL A 141 1.35 -6.01 -9.49
C VAL A 141 1.95 -4.95 -8.60
N VAL A 142 1.11 -4.04 -8.10
CA VAL A 142 1.48 -3.06 -7.06
C VAL A 142 0.80 -3.48 -5.77
N ALA A 143 1.59 -3.88 -4.77
CA ALA A 143 1.10 -4.43 -3.52
C ALA A 143 0.87 -3.36 -2.44
N GLY A 144 0.28 -2.22 -2.83
CA GLY A 144 -0.18 -1.17 -1.92
C GLY A 144 0.86 -0.13 -1.55
N ASP A 145 0.41 0.79 -0.70
CA ASP A 145 1.17 1.88 -0.09
C ASP A 145 1.79 2.85 -1.11
N VAL A 146 0.93 3.49 -1.90
CA VAL A 146 1.27 4.65 -2.73
C VAL A 146 1.15 5.95 -1.93
N PHE A 147 0.20 6.02 -0.98
CA PHE A 147 0.01 7.18 -0.11
C PHE A 147 1.16 7.41 0.85
N ASP A 148 1.19 8.65 1.36
CA ASP A 148 2.03 9.14 2.44
C ASP A 148 3.52 9.33 2.10
N ARG A 149 4.25 9.96 3.03
CA ARG A 149 5.71 10.18 3.08
C ARG A 149 6.24 11.11 1.98
N GLY A 150 6.35 10.66 0.75
CA GLY A 150 6.89 11.45 -0.38
C GLY A 150 5.89 12.47 -0.94
N PRO A 151 6.38 13.42 -1.74
CA PRO A 151 5.57 14.53 -2.24
C PRO A 151 4.88 14.27 -3.59
N GLN A 152 4.92 13.06 -4.15
CA GLN A 152 4.46 12.75 -5.51
C GLN A 152 3.43 11.60 -5.53
N VAL A 153 2.50 11.59 -4.55
CA VAL A 153 1.43 10.57 -4.44
C VAL A 153 0.44 10.69 -5.60
N THR A 154 0.03 11.92 -5.92
CA THR A 154 -0.94 12.20 -6.99
C THR A 154 -0.41 11.73 -8.33
N GLU A 155 0.87 11.99 -8.60
CA GLU A 155 1.57 11.59 -9.81
C GLU A 155 1.66 10.07 -9.92
N ALA A 156 1.99 9.36 -8.85
CA ALA A 156 2.08 7.90 -8.82
C ALA A 156 0.72 7.24 -9.09
N PHE A 157 -0.37 7.74 -8.50
CA PHE A 157 -1.72 7.22 -8.78
C PHE A 157 -2.13 7.40 -10.24
N TRP A 158 -1.87 8.56 -10.84
CA TRP A 158 -2.23 8.79 -12.24
C TRP A 158 -1.41 7.94 -13.20
N LEU A 159 -0.13 7.72 -12.92
CA LEU A 159 0.68 6.77 -13.67
C LEU A 159 0.05 5.37 -13.65
N LEU A 160 -0.22 4.83 -12.46
CA LEU A 160 -0.78 3.47 -12.30
C LEU A 160 -2.17 3.35 -12.95
N TYR A 161 -3.03 4.37 -12.79
CA TYR A 161 -4.34 4.44 -13.43
C TYR A 161 -4.22 4.39 -14.96
N GLY A 162 -3.28 5.14 -15.54
CA GLY A 162 -3.00 5.15 -16.99
C GLY A 162 -2.41 3.83 -17.49
N LEU A 163 -1.41 3.30 -16.78
CA LEU A 163 -0.77 2.03 -17.12
C LEU A 163 -1.75 0.85 -17.11
N GLN A 164 -2.73 0.84 -16.20
CA GLN A 164 -3.77 -0.20 -16.20
C GLN A 164 -4.58 -0.23 -17.51
N GLN A 165 -4.85 0.93 -18.10
CA GLN A 165 -5.57 1.03 -19.37
C GLN A 165 -4.69 0.57 -20.53
N GLN A 166 -3.45 1.03 -20.56
CA GLN A 166 -2.49 0.73 -21.63
C GLN A 166 -2.10 -0.76 -21.65
N ALA A 167 -1.83 -1.35 -20.47
CA ALA A 167 -1.52 -2.77 -20.33
C ALA A 167 -2.66 -3.63 -20.88
N ARG A 168 -3.91 -3.31 -20.48
CA ARG A 168 -5.09 -4.03 -20.98
C ARG A 168 -5.24 -3.95 -22.51
N ALA A 169 -4.94 -2.79 -23.10
CA ALA A 169 -4.97 -2.63 -24.55
C ALA A 169 -3.87 -3.44 -25.26
N ALA A 170 -2.75 -3.71 -24.59
CA ALA A 170 -1.64 -4.52 -25.07
C ALA A 170 -1.79 -6.03 -24.75
N GLY A 171 -2.88 -6.46 -24.10
CA GLY A 171 -3.11 -7.86 -23.69
C GLY A 171 -2.46 -8.23 -22.36
N GLY A 172 -1.85 -7.27 -21.67
CA GLY A 172 -1.27 -7.41 -20.33
C GLY A 172 -2.21 -6.93 -19.24
N ALA A 173 -1.69 -6.81 -18.01
CA ALA A 173 -2.45 -6.35 -16.87
C ALA A 173 -1.62 -5.49 -15.91
N VAL A 174 -2.28 -4.54 -15.24
CA VAL A 174 -1.75 -3.88 -14.04
C VAL A 174 -2.78 -4.05 -12.93
N HIS A 175 -2.37 -4.70 -11.84
CA HIS A 175 -3.18 -4.89 -10.65
C HIS A 175 -2.66 -4.03 -9.53
N PHE A 176 -3.58 -3.43 -8.78
CA PHE A 176 -3.28 -2.68 -7.57
C PHE A 176 -4.01 -3.33 -6.39
N VAL A 177 -3.28 -3.69 -5.36
CA VAL A 177 -3.81 -4.22 -4.09
C VAL A 177 -3.75 -3.10 -3.06
N LEU A 178 -4.79 -2.93 -2.26
CA LEU A 178 -4.82 -1.88 -1.23
C LEU A 178 -3.86 -2.20 -0.08
N GLY A 179 -3.07 -1.19 0.33
CA GLY A 179 -2.23 -1.23 1.52
C GLY A 179 -2.88 -0.56 2.73
N ASN A 180 -2.14 -0.56 3.83
CA ASN A 180 -2.63 0.08 5.04
C ASN A 180 -2.63 1.62 4.93
N HIS A 181 -1.73 2.22 4.17
CA HIS A 181 -1.71 3.68 3.98
C HIS A 181 -2.86 4.17 3.10
N GLU A 182 -3.33 3.41 2.10
CA GLU A 182 -4.59 3.73 1.42
C GLU A 182 -5.75 3.75 2.40
N THR A 183 -5.82 2.75 3.26
CA THR A 183 -6.88 2.66 4.29
C THR A 183 -6.78 3.79 5.30
N MET A 184 -5.57 4.10 5.79
CA MET A 184 -5.34 5.16 6.77
C MET A 184 -5.81 6.51 6.25
N VAL A 185 -5.40 6.90 5.06
CA VAL A 185 -5.81 8.17 4.45
C VAL A 185 -7.33 8.21 4.26
N LEU A 186 -7.91 7.13 3.74
CA LEU A 186 -9.35 7.12 3.43
C LEU A 186 -10.27 7.13 4.66
N TYR A 187 -9.78 6.75 5.87
CA TYR A 187 -10.51 6.91 7.13
C TYR A 187 -9.97 8.04 8.04
N ASP A 188 -9.22 9.00 7.44
CA ASP A 188 -8.75 10.23 8.10
C ASP A 188 -7.63 10.02 9.15
N ASP A 189 -6.80 8.99 9.00
CA ASP A 189 -5.56 8.85 9.75
C ASP A 189 -4.38 9.44 8.95
N LEU A 190 -4.07 10.71 9.20
CA LEU A 190 -3.15 11.51 8.39
C LEU A 190 -1.74 11.62 8.98
N ARG A 191 -1.37 10.74 9.92
CA ARG A 191 -0.10 10.81 10.67
C ARG A 191 1.17 10.78 9.81
N TYR A 192 1.07 10.26 8.58
CA TYR A 192 2.21 10.09 7.67
C TYR A 192 2.08 10.91 6.39
N VAL A 193 1.01 11.70 6.27
CA VAL A 193 0.75 12.52 5.08
C VAL A 193 1.83 13.58 4.92
N ASN A 194 2.32 13.73 3.68
CA ASN A 194 3.26 14.80 3.36
C ASN A 194 2.61 16.17 3.52
N PRO A 195 3.27 17.14 4.18
CA PRO A 195 2.75 18.49 4.40
C PRO A 195 2.23 19.20 3.14
N LYS A 196 2.79 18.91 1.96
CA LYS A 196 2.31 19.39 0.65
C LYS A 196 0.81 19.14 0.49
N TYR A 197 0.35 17.91 0.78
CA TYR A 197 -1.05 17.53 0.56
C TYR A 197 -2.03 18.16 1.54
N LEU A 198 -1.59 18.44 2.76
CA LEU A 198 -2.39 19.18 3.72
C LEU A 198 -2.60 20.62 3.23
N ARG A 199 -1.57 21.24 2.63
CA ARG A 199 -1.67 22.54 2.01
C ARG A 199 -2.55 22.52 0.76
N SER A 200 -2.39 21.54 -0.13
CA SER A 200 -3.24 21.37 -1.32
C SER A 200 -4.71 21.23 -0.94
N ALA A 201 -5.02 20.39 0.06
CA ALA A 201 -6.37 20.21 0.57
C ALA A 201 -6.94 21.51 1.14
N GLN A 202 -6.15 22.26 1.92
CA GLN A 202 -6.54 23.56 2.46
C GLN A 202 -6.87 24.58 1.33
N LEU A 203 -6.01 24.67 0.31
CA LEU A 203 -6.23 25.56 -0.84
C LEU A 203 -7.52 25.18 -1.58
N LEU A 204 -7.76 23.88 -1.82
CA LEU A 204 -8.96 23.38 -2.49
C LEU A 204 -10.23 23.44 -1.63
N GLY A 205 -10.14 23.83 -0.35
CA GLY A 205 -11.27 23.91 0.57
C GLY A 205 -11.91 22.56 0.87
N ARG A 206 -11.11 21.45 0.82
CA ARG A 206 -11.53 20.07 1.13
C ARG A 206 -10.61 19.48 2.21
N SER A 207 -11.06 18.44 2.92
CA SER A 207 -10.12 17.62 3.69
C SER A 207 -9.29 16.75 2.74
N TYR A 208 -8.09 16.32 3.16
CA TYR A 208 -7.26 15.49 2.29
C TYR A 208 -7.94 14.16 1.88
N PRO A 209 -8.60 13.42 2.78
CA PRO A 209 -9.38 12.24 2.38
C PRO A 209 -10.48 12.56 1.37
N ALA A 210 -11.09 13.74 1.42
CA ALA A 210 -12.14 14.13 0.50
C ALA A 210 -11.63 14.39 -0.94
N LEU A 211 -10.31 14.61 -1.13
CA LEU A 211 -9.70 14.63 -2.46
C LEU A 211 -9.73 13.25 -3.14
N TYR A 212 -9.86 12.20 -2.35
CA TYR A 212 -10.00 10.79 -2.76
C TYR A 212 -11.37 10.23 -2.33
N GLY A 213 -12.37 11.10 -2.23
CA GLY A 213 -13.75 10.77 -1.89
C GLY A 213 -14.46 9.95 -2.97
N PRO A 214 -15.69 9.50 -2.71
CA PRO A 214 -16.49 8.74 -3.68
C PRO A 214 -16.91 9.56 -4.91
N ASP A 215 -16.74 10.87 -4.87
CA ASP A 215 -16.95 11.80 -5.99
C ASP A 215 -15.69 12.05 -6.82
N SER A 216 -14.51 11.54 -6.42
CA SER A 216 -13.26 11.68 -7.18
C SER A 216 -12.95 10.44 -8.02
N VAL A 217 -12.31 10.63 -9.17
CA VAL A 217 -11.96 9.54 -10.10
C VAL A 217 -11.01 8.52 -9.45
N ILE A 218 -9.93 8.99 -8.83
CA ILE A 218 -8.98 8.10 -8.13
C ILE A 218 -9.64 7.47 -6.90
N GLY A 219 -10.48 8.21 -6.17
CA GLY A 219 -11.20 7.66 -5.03
C GLY A 219 -12.20 6.55 -5.41
N GLN A 220 -12.89 6.68 -6.55
CA GLN A 220 -13.72 5.62 -7.11
C GLN A 220 -12.88 4.43 -7.54
N TRP A 221 -11.75 4.68 -8.21
CA TRP A 221 -10.83 3.64 -8.64
C TRP A 221 -10.29 2.85 -7.44
N LEU A 222 -9.82 3.51 -6.38
CA LEU A 222 -9.35 2.85 -5.16
C LEU A 222 -10.39 1.93 -4.53
N ARG A 223 -11.66 2.37 -4.48
CA ARG A 223 -12.76 1.57 -3.91
C ARG A 223 -13.14 0.34 -4.71
N THR A 224 -12.60 0.18 -5.91
CA THR A 224 -12.76 -1.04 -6.71
C THR A 224 -11.56 -1.99 -6.61
N ARG A 225 -10.52 -1.63 -5.86
CA ARG A 225 -9.31 -2.44 -5.75
C ARG A 225 -9.46 -3.53 -4.70
N PRO A 226 -8.88 -4.73 -4.94
CA PRO A 226 -8.89 -5.81 -3.97
C PRO A 226 -7.88 -5.55 -2.84
N VAL A 227 -8.06 -6.22 -1.70
CA VAL A 227 -7.06 -6.31 -0.63
C VAL A 227 -6.20 -7.55 -0.76
N MET A 228 -6.66 -8.55 -1.52
CA MET A 228 -5.94 -9.77 -1.87
C MET A 228 -6.14 -10.10 -3.35
N LEU A 229 -5.08 -10.55 -4.01
CA LEU A 229 -5.04 -10.92 -5.42
C LEU A 229 -4.32 -12.27 -5.58
N ARG A 230 -4.92 -13.22 -6.28
CA ARG A 230 -4.28 -14.50 -6.65
C ARG A 230 -4.02 -14.57 -8.14
N ILE A 231 -2.80 -14.90 -8.54
CA ILE A 231 -2.42 -15.19 -9.92
C ILE A 231 -1.78 -16.59 -9.96
N GLY A 232 -2.50 -17.55 -10.51
CA GLY A 232 -2.08 -18.95 -10.45
C GLY A 232 -1.99 -19.46 -9.00
N ASP A 233 -0.81 -19.85 -8.59
CA ASP A 233 -0.47 -20.33 -7.24
C ASP A 233 0.21 -19.27 -6.36
N THR A 234 0.27 -18.04 -6.80
CA THR A 234 0.89 -16.92 -6.07
C THR A 234 -0.18 -15.96 -5.54
N LEU A 235 -0.15 -15.71 -4.24
CA LEU A 235 -1.01 -14.73 -3.56
C LEU A 235 -0.24 -13.41 -3.37
N PHE A 236 -0.85 -12.31 -3.76
CA PHE A 236 -0.36 -10.95 -3.53
C PHE A 236 -1.28 -10.22 -2.56
N LEU A 237 -0.73 -9.64 -1.52
CA LEU A 237 -1.41 -8.76 -0.58
C LEU A 237 -0.38 -7.85 0.09
N HIS A 238 -0.86 -6.83 0.81
CA HIS A 238 0.07 -5.86 1.36
C HIS A 238 0.83 -6.36 2.59
N GLY A 239 0.14 -6.84 3.64
CA GLY A 239 0.77 -7.28 4.89
C GLY A 239 1.06 -8.77 4.93
N GLY A 240 0.02 -9.60 4.96
CA GLY A 240 0.14 -11.06 5.06
C GLY A 240 -1.13 -11.72 5.57
N ILE A 241 -1.08 -13.04 5.74
CA ILE A 241 -2.19 -13.82 6.29
C ILE A 241 -1.77 -14.44 7.62
N ALA A 242 -2.40 -13.97 8.69
CA ALA A 242 -2.27 -14.58 10.00
C ALA A 242 -2.89 -16.01 9.99
N PRO A 243 -2.33 -16.99 10.72
CA PRO A 243 -2.84 -18.36 10.75
C PRO A 243 -4.32 -18.48 11.12
N GLU A 244 -4.81 -17.60 11.98
CA GLU A 244 -6.23 -17.52 12.37
C GLU A 244 -7.15 -16.97 11.30
N ASN A 245 -6.61 -16.41 10.20
CA ASN A 245 -7.34 -15.71 9.14
C ASN A 245 -7.31 -16.44 7.78
N LEU A 246 -7.02 -17.74 7.74
CA LEU A 246 -6.97 -18.55 6.49
C LEU A 246 -8.32 -18.58 5.75
N ASP A 247 -9.42 -18.47 6.48
CA ASP A 247 -10.76 -18.43 5.90
C ASP A 247 -10.97 -17.17 5.01
N LEU A 248 -10.27 -16.06 5.28
CA LEU A 248 -10.30 -14.87 4.44
C LEU A 248 -9.78 -15.14 3.02
N VAL A 249 -8.73 -15.97 2.89
CA VAL A 249 -8.18 -16.35 1.58
C VAL A 249 -9.09 -17.37 0.88
N ARG A 250 -9.64 -18.34 1.62
CA ARG A 250 -10.60 -19.30 1.07
C ARG A 250 -11.87 -18.64 0.56
N GLY A 251 -12.31 -17.57 1.22
CA GLY A 251 -13.44 -16.73 0.82
C GLY A 251 -13.03 -15.41 0.16
N MET A 252 -11.96 -15.40 -0.65
CA MET A 252 -11.29 -14.20 -1.15
C MET A 252 -12.23 -13.19 -1.83
N ASP A 253 -13.15 -13.65 -2.66
CA ASP A 253 -14.09 -12.74 -3.35
C ASP A 253 -15.03 -12.05 -2.36
N ALA A 254 -15.55 -12.77 -1.36
CA ALA A 254 -16.39 -12.20 -0.30
C ALA A 254 -15.56 -11.27 0.61
N THR A 255 -14.32 -11.63 0.92
CA THR A 255 -13.38 -10.81 1.70
C THR A 255 -13.11 -9.48 0.98
N ASN A 256 -12.76 -9.53 -0.30
CA ASN A 256 -12.54 -8.33 -1.11
C ASN A 256 -13.80 -7.47 -1.21
N ALA A 257 -14.96 -8.07 -1.43
CA ALA A 257 -16.23 -7.34 -1.48
C ALA A 257 -16.57 -6.65 -0.13
N THR A 258 -16.36 -7.33 0.99
CA THR A 258 -16.54 -6.76 2.34
C THR A 258 -15.56 -5.60 2.58
N TYR A 259 -14.30 -5.76 2.18
CA TYR A 259 -13.29 -4.72 2.31
C TYR A 259 -13.63 -3.49 1.46
N GLN A 260 -13.98 -3.68 0.19
CA GLN A 260 -14.35 -2.61 -0.75
C GLN A 260 -15.57 -1.82 -0.28
N ALA A 261 -16.56 -2.50 0.33
CA ALA A 261 -17.73 -1.85 0.90
C ALA A 261 -17.41 -1.02 2.16
N ALA A 262 -16.34 -1.36 2.87
CA ALA A 262 -15.94 -0.73 4.13
C ALA A 262 -14.84 0.33 3.97
N VAL A 263 -14.02 0.26 2.90
CA VAL A 263 -12.91 1.20 2.70
C VAL A 263 -13.43 2.64 2.53
N GLY A 264 -12.88 3.54 3.35
CA GLY A 264 -13.30 4.95 3.41
C GLY A 264 -14.50 5.23 4.33
N LEU A 265 -15.04 4.21 5.02
CA LEU A 265 -15.93 4.43 6.17
C LEU A 265 -15.11 4.93 7.37
N PRO A 266 -15.72 5.69 8.29
CA PRO A 266 -15.09 6.10 9.54
C PRO A 266 -14.52 4.90 10.31
N ARG A 267 -13.36 5.10 10.94
CA ARG A 267 -12.62 4.04 11.64
C ARG A 267 -13.42 3.33 12.74
N ASP A 268 -14.26 4.07 13.45
CA ASP A 268 -15.14 3.52 14.47
C ASP A 268 -16.21 2.60 13.88
N GLN A 269 -16.72 2.92 12.70
CA GLN A 269 -17.71 2.08 11.99
C GLN A 269 -17.08 0.77 11.50
N VAL A 270 -15.90 0.82 10.87
CA VAL A 270 -15.23 -0.41 10.38
C VAL A 270 -14.83 -1.33 11.53
N LYS A 271 -14.59 -0.80 12.73
CA LYS A 271 -14.22 -1.58 13.92
C LYS A 271 -15.43 -2.08 14.72
N ALA A 272 -16.62 -1.52 14.50
CA ALA A 272 -17.83 -1.91 15.22
C ALA A 272 -18.43 -3.23 14.75
N ALA A 273 -18.29 -3.58 13.47
CA ALA A 273 -18.84 -4.80 12.89
C ALA A 273 -17.77 -5.91 12.88
N PRO A 274 -18.06 -7.14 13.38
CA PRO A 274 -17.06 -8.22 13.49
C PRO A 274 -16.39 -8.57 12.16
N ASP A 275 -17.15 -8.62 11.07
CA ASP A 275 -16.63 -9.01 9.74
C ASP A 275 -15.65 -7.98 9.18
N THR A 276 -15.87 -6.68 9.42
CA THR A 276 -14.93 -5.64 9.01
C THR A 276 -13.81 -5.44 10.01
N ALA A 277 -14.06 -5.58 11.31
CA ALA A 277 -13.06 -5.33 12.36
C ALA A 277 -11.79 -6.16 12.16
N ARG A 278 -11.90 -7.45 11.77
CA ARG A 278 -10.75 -8.31 11.49
C ARG A 278 -9.98 -7.93 10.22
N LEU A 279 -10.65 -7.34 9.22
CA LEU A 279 -10.03 -6.85 7.99
C LEU A 279 -9.25 -5.55 8.18
N PHE A 280 -9.55 -4.81 9.25
CA PHE A 280 -8.92 -3.54 9.61
C PHE A 280 -8.17 -3.63 10.96
N ASP A 281 -7.92 -4.85 11.46
CA ASP A 281 -7.11 -5.06 12.67
C ASP A 281 -5.65 -4.66 12.42
N GLY A 282 -5.05 -3.96 13.38
CA GLY A 282 -3.71 -3.39 13.26
C GLY A 282 -2.55 -4.40 13.38
N LYS A 283 -2.84 -5.71 13.53
CA LYS A 283 -1.81 -6.75 13.71
C LYS A 283 -2.02 -7.97 12.80
N THR A 284 -3.26 -8.44 12.70
CA THR A 284 -3.58 -9.73 12.08
C THR A 284 -4.30 -9.60 10.74
N SER A 285 -4.70 -8.37 10.36
CA SER A 285 -5.38 -8.15 9.09
C SER A 285 -4.44 -8.30 7.88
N PRO A 286 -5.00 -8.54 6.68
CA PRO A 286 -4.22 -8.72 5.45
C PRO A 286 -3.32 -7.53 5.09
N ILE A 287 -3.58 -6.34 5.64
CA ILE A 287 -2.82 -5.12 5.35
C ILE A 287 -1.82 -4.74 6.47
N TRP A 288 -1.78 -5.49 7.59
CA TRP A 288 -0.91 -5.16 8.72
C TRP A 288 -0.06 -6.34 9.22
N TYR A 289 -0.36 -7.58 8.84
CA TYR A 289 0.32 -8.75 9.38
C TYR A 289 1.81 -8.81 8.99
N ARG A 290 2.69 -9.08 9.97
CA ARG A 290 4.15 -9.18 9.81
C ARG A 290 4.75 -10.50 10.32
N GLY A 291 3.94 -11.43 10.80
CA GLY A 291 4.40 -12.63 11.50
C GLY A 291 5.26 -13.61 10.71
N TYR A 292 5.50 -13.34 9.42
CA TYR A 292 6.47 -14.09 8.62
C TYR A 292 7.92 -13.73 8.93
N PHE A 293 8.16 -12.55 9.54
CA PHE A 293 9.48 -11.92 9.65
C PHE A 293 10.02 -11.86 11.09
N ASP A 294 9.12 -11.88 12.07
CA ASP A 294 9.44 -11.69 13.49
C ASP A 294 9.66 -13.02 14.27
N GLY A 295 9.64 -14.15 13.58
CA GLY A 295 9.82 -15.46 14.18
C GLY A 295 8.55 -16.06 14.81
N GLN A 296 7.38 -15.48 14.60
CA GLN A 296 6.10 -16.06 15.06
C GLN A 296 5.79 -17.36 14.33
N LEU A 297 6.21 -17.49 13.06
CA LEU A 297 6.04 -18.68 12.25
C LEU A 297 7.41 -19.28 11.88
N ASP A 298 7.55 -20.58 12.03
CA ASP A 298 8.66 -21.33 11.44
C ASP A 298 8.34 -21.79 10.01
N THR A 299 9.33 -22.30 9.30
CA THR A 299 9.17 -22.73 7.90
C THR A 299 8.15 -23.84 7.74
N ALA A 300 8.04 -24.78 8.70
CA ALA A 300 7.06 -25.85 8.63
C ALA A 300 5.62 -25.34 8.81
N GLN A 301 5.42 -24.31 9.62
CA GLN A 301 4.12 -23.65 9.79
C GLN A 301 3.73 -22.86 8.54
N VAL A 302 4.68 -22.19 7.89
CA VAL A 302 4.44 -21.49 6.61
C VAL A 302 4.11 -22.52 5.51
N ASP A 303 4.84 -23.62 5.42
CA ASP A 303 4.56 -24.71 4.47
C ASP A 303 3.15 -25.29 4.67
N ALA A 304 2.76 -25.55 5.92
CA ALA A 304 1.41 -26.03 6.25
C ALA A 304 0.32 -25.00 5.87
N LEU A 305 0.59 -23.70 6.04
CA LEU A 305 -0.32 -22.60 5.67
C LEU A 305 -0.51 -22.58 4.15
N LEU A 306 0.57 -22.58 3.38
CA LEU A 306 0.52 -22.57 1.91
C LEU A 306 -0.18 -23.81 1.36
N THR A 307 0.12 -25.00 1.91
CA THR A 307 -0.55 -26.27 1.54
C THR A 307 -2.06 -26.18 1.75
N GLN A 308 -2.53 -25.63 2.88
CA GLN A 308 -3.95 -25.45 3.17
C GLN A 308 -4.66 -24.48 2.22
N LEU A 309 -3.92 -23.56 1.61
CA LEU A 309 -4.44 -22.55 0.68
C LEU A 309 -4.22 -22.89 -0.78
N ASP A 310 -3.57 -24.02 -1.08
CA ASP A 310 -3.16 -24.41 -2.44
C ASP A 310 -2.35 -23.29 -3.12
N LEU A 311 -1.32 -22.82 -2.42
CA LEU A 311 -0.41 -21.78 -2.88
C LEU A 311 1.03 -22.31 -2.90
N ALA A 312 1.81 -21.85 -3.89
CA ALA A 312 3.26 -22.02 -3.90
C ALA A 312 3.95 -20.91 -3.08
N ARG A 313 3.42 -19.70 -3.11
CA ARG A 313 4.05 -18.55 -2.44
C ARG A 313 3.08 -17.41 -2.12
N ILE A 314 3.53 -16.55 -1.20
CA ILE A 314 2.86 -15.27 -0.86
C ILE A 314 3.87 -14.14 -1.08
N VAL A 315 3.45 -13.10 -1.81
CA VAL A 315 4.23 -11.87 -2.07
C VAL A 315 3.61 -10.73 -1.27
N VAL A 316 4.43 -10.05 -0.46
CA VAL A 316 3.97 -9.00 0.46
C VAL A 316 4.85 -7.75 0.41
N GLY A 317 4.25 -6.59 0.68
CA GLY A 317 4.92 -5.32 0.97
C GLY A 317 5.08 -5.08 2.47
N HIS A 318 4.79 -3.85 2.91
CA HIS A 318 4.55 -3.44 4.29
C HIS A 318 5.75 -3.54 5.24
N THR A 319 6.48 -4.64 5.24
CA THR A 319 7.67 -4.83 6.09
C THR A 319 8.90 -4.50 5.28
N SER A 320 9.50 -3.35 5.59
CA SER A 320 10.60 -2.79 4.79
C SER A 320 11.87 -3.60 4.92
N MET A 321 12.42 -3.95 3.77
CA MET A 321 13.69 -4.67 3.63
C MET A 321 14.70 -3.80 2.85
N PRO A 322 15.99 -4.02 2.99
CA PRO A 322 16.99 -3.35 2.15
C PRO A 322 16.92 -3.79 0.67
N HIS A 323 16.35 -4.97 0.42
CA HIS A 323 16.23 -5.60 -0.90
C HIS A 323 14.95 -6.40 -1.02
N VAL A 324 14.48 -6.65 -2.25
CA VAL A 324 13.49 -7.71 -2.49
C VAL A 324 14.07 -9.02 -2.02
N SER A 325 13.44 -9.62 -1.02
CA SER A 325 14.01 -10.73 -0.24
C SER A 325 13.05 -11.91 -0.14
N THR A 326 13.62 -13.11 -0.04
CA THR A 326 12.90 -14.36 0.19
C THR A 326 13.05 -14.83 1.64
N PHE A 327 12.01 -15.44 2.17
CA PHE A 327 11.97 -16.04 3.51
C PHE A 327 11.31 -17.41 3.44
N HIS A 328 11.62 -18.28 4.38
CA HIS A 328 11.10 -19.65 4.43
C HIS A 328 11.31 -20.42 3.11
N GLY A 329 12.52 -20.34 2.56
CA GLY A 329 12.76 -20.66 1.16
C GLY A 329 12.12 -19.60 0.25
N ASP A 330 11.55 -19.99 -0.89
CA ASP A 330 10.87 -19.07 -1.80
C ASP A 330 9.35 -18.95 -1.52
N GLN A 331 8.92 -19.27 -0.32
CA GLN A 331 7.51 -19.34 0.06
C GLN A 331 6.93 -17.95 0.42
N ILE A 332 7.73 -17.11 1.06
CA ILE A 332 7.36 -15.71 1.38
C ILE A 332 8.35 -14.77 0.69
N ILE A 333 7.83 -13.84 -0.08
CA ILE A 333 8.64 -12.84 -0.79
C ILE A 333 8.24 -11.45 -0.31
N ALA A 334 9.19 -10.74 0.33
CA ALA A 334 9.03 -9.37 0.77
C ALA A 334 9.52 -8.42 -0.33
N ILE A 335 8.64 -7.52 -0.80
CA ILE A 335 8.92 -6.59 -1.90
C ILE A 335 8.91 -5.10 -1.52
N ASP A 336 8.69 -4.76 -0.24
CA ASP A 336 8.99 -3.41 0.25
C ASP A 336 10.51 -3.25 0.35
N SER A 337 11.12 -2.76 -0.72
CA SER A 337 12.57 -2.53 -0.84
C SER A 337 12.98 -1.12 -0.40
N SER A 338 12.24 -0.52 0.52
CA SER A 338 12.51 0.80 1.11
C SER A 338 12.47 1.99 0.13
N ILE A 339 11.64 1.91 -0.92
CA ILE A 339 11.35 3.01 -1.86
C ILE A 339 10.95 4.29 -1.09
N LYS A 340 10.26 4.12 0.03
CA LYS A 340 9.82 5.20 0.93
C LYS A 340 10.91 6.17 1.38
N ASN A 341 12.18 5.79 1.27
CA ASN A 341 13.32 6.66 1.60
C ASN A 341 13.74 7.56 0.42
N GLY A 342 13.18 7.34 -0.79
CA GLY A 342 13.45 8.16 -1.98
C GLY A 342 14.81 7.92 -2.63
N GLU A 343 15.60 6.96 -2.18
CA GLU A 343 16.97 6.73 -2.64
C GLU A 343 17.11 5.50 -3.52
N ASN A 344 16.54 4.38 -3.09
CA ASN A 344 16.65 3.08 -3.73
C ASN A 344 15.27 2.43 -3.87
N GLY A 345 15.21 1.43 -4.74
CA GLY A 345 14.04 0.58 -4.94
C GLY A 345 14.38 -0.58 -5.84
N GLU A 346 13.62 -1.65 -5.71
CA GLU A 346 13.78 -2.86 -6.52
C GLU A 346 12.42 -3.38 -6.98
N LEU A 347 12.41 -4.11 -8.09
CA LEU A 347 11.25 -4.86 -8.59
C LEU A 347 11.46 -6.35 -8.31
N LEU A 348 10.39 -7.06 -7.98
CA LEU A 348 10.34 -8.52 -8.09
C LEU A 348 10.01 -8.88 -9.53
N PHE A 349 10.67 -9.92 -10.05
CA PHE A 349 10.30 -10.60 -11.29
C PHE A 349 10.04 -12.08 -11.01
N ILE A 350 8.92 -12.56 -11.54
CA ILE A 350 8.56 -13.98 -11.61
C ILE A 350 8.39 -14.29 -13.09
N GLU A 351 9.34 -15.01 -13.69
CA GLU A 351 9.36 -15.32 -15.12
C GLU A 351 9.52 -16.83 -15.30
N ASP A 352 8.49 -17.50 -15.82
CA ASP A 352 8.42 -18.96 -15.92
C ASP A 352 8.79 -19.70 -14.63
N GLY A 353 8.37 -19.13 -13.49
CA GLY A 353 8.64 -19.65 -12.14
C GLY A 353 10.01 -19.26 -11.57
N LEU A 354 10.90 -18.66 -12.35
CA LEU A 354 12.19 -18.15 -11.87
C LEU A 354 12.03 -16.78 -11.20
N LEU A 355 12.71 -16.61 -10.06
CA LEU A 355 12.65 -15.41 -9.25
C LEU A 355 13.92 -14.57 -9.43
N SER A 356 13.75 -13.26 -9.61
CA SER A 356 14.86 -12.30 -9.58
C SER A 356 14.39 -10.93 -9.12
N ARG A 357 15.34 -10.11 -8.67
CA ARG A 357 15.11 -8.70 -8.33
C ARG A 357 15.78 -7.79 -9.35
N GLY A 358 15.10 -6.72 -9.72
CA GLY A 358 15.59 -5.72 -10.66
C GLY A 358 15.97 -4.44 -9.94
N LEU A 359 17.16 -3.90 -10.20
CA LEU A 359 17.76 -2.74 -9.56
C LEU A 359 17.58 -1.47 -10.41
N LEU A 360 17.81 -0.31 -9.80
CA LEU A 360 17.70 1.00 -10.47
C LEU A 360 18.64 1.20 -11.68
N ASP A 361 19.74 0.45 -11.75
CA ASP A 361 20.68 0.48 -12.89
C ASP A 361 20.28 -0.45 -14.05
N GLY A 362 19.14 -1.15 -13.93
CA GLY A 362 18.63 -2.11 -14.90
C GLY A 362 19.21 -3.51 -14.77
N SER A 363 20.11 -3.74 -13.83
CA SER A 363 20.66 -5.08 -13.56
C SER A 363 19.61 -5.99 -12.88
N ARG A 364 19.76 -7.32 -13.09
CA ARG A 364 18.97 -8.36 -12.46
C ARG A 364 19.85 -9.22 -11.56
N LEU A 365 19.39 -9.47 -10.35
CA LEU A 365 20.09 -10.31 -9.38
C LEU A 365 19.12 -11.38 -8.82
N PRO A 366 19.62 -12.50 -8.29
CA PRO A 366 18.81 -13.39 -7.45
C PRO A 366 18.20 -12.64 -6.27
N LEU A 367 17.09 -13.14 -5.72
CA LEU A 367 16.51 -12.56 -4.50
C LEU A 367 17.54 -12.58 -3.38
N ALA A 368 17.48 -11.60 -2.49
CA ALA A 368 18.26 -11.62 -1.27
C ALA A 368 17.62 -12.61 -0.28
N GLU A 369 18.45 -13.34 0.47
CA GLU A 369 17.97 -14.17 1.56
C GLU A 369 17.69 -13.29 2.78
N GLY A 370 16.44 -13.28 3.23
CA GLY A 370 15.99 -12.50 4.38
C GLY A 370 16.37 -13.18 5.70
N LYS A 371 16.49 -12.37 6.75
CA LYS A 371 16.75 -12.87 8.10
C LYS A 371 15.48 -12.75 8.93
N ILE A 372 15.07 -13.86 9.57
CA ILE A 372 13.95 -13.88 10.52
C ILE A 372 14.42 -13.24 11.85
N GLY A 373 13.51 -12.54 12.53
CA GLY A 373 13.78 -11.86 13.80
C GLY A 373 14.10 -10.38 13.63
N LEU A 374 13.59 -9.75 12.56
CA LEU A 374 13.63 -8.30 12.41
C LEU A 374 12.69 -7.68 13.47
N GLU A 375 13.27 -6.91 14.39
CA GLU A 375 12.51 -5.99 15.25
C GLU A 375 12.24 -4.71 14.46
N ASP A 376 11.00 -4.20 14.54
CA ASP A 376 10.55 -2.94 13.90
C ASP A 376 11.23 -1.71 14.52
#